data_4caa9657e371c9753b81efbe1c973e88
#
_entry.id   4caa9657e371c9753b81efbe1c973e88
#
_cell.length_a   1.000
_cell.length_b   1.000
_cell.length_c   1.000
_cell.angle_alpha   90.00
_cell.angle_beta   90.00
_cell.angle_gamma   90.00
#
_symmetry.space_group_name_H-M   'P 1'
#
loop_
_entity.id
_entity.type
_entity.pdbx_description
1 polymer ?
#
loop_
_entity_poly.entity_id
_entity_poly.type
_entity_poly.pdbx_seq_one_letter_code
_entity_poly.pdbx_strand_id
1 'polypeptide(L)'
;MNFATVPTVIQAMKERLEHPVFGYFMQPKEYYNAIIRWHQFHHQVEGLTAKHIGYHNSVLGGVVSALTSFASPGDSILVHSPTYGGFTEVLKNNGFNIVLSPLVKDEEGVYRIDYKDMEAKIRKYRIHVSIFCSPHNPTGRVWNCEELEKVMDIYQKHDVTVISDEIWSDLVMPGVKHIPTQSVSEDAKNRTIAFYAPSKTFNLAGLVAAYHIIYSDLLRDRVNAKGSKSHYNVMNVLSMHALMGAYQPEGYEWLEELRQVLYQNMTYVCDYIRNHFEGVSVTNTEGTYVIFIDCKEYLEKNGITIDELQKRGSDVGVAWQDGRIFHGPTHIRLNVALPFTRIQEACERMKKYVFI
;
A
#
# COMPACT_ATOMS: atom_id res chain seq x y z
N MET A 1 9.19 -6.33 -6.86
CA MET A 1 10.47 -6.46 -6.14
C MET A 1 11.23 -7.63 -6.75
N ASN A 2 12.55 -7.49 -6.94
CA ASN A 2 13.40 -8.51 -7.55
C ASN A 2 14.51 -8.98 -6.57
N PHE A 3 14.11 -9.21 -5.32
CA PHE A 3 14.94 -9.82 -4.28
C PHE A 3 14.29 -11.12 -3.83
N ALA A 4 15.12 -12.12 -3.47
CA ALA A 4 14.63 -13.34 -2.84
C ALA A 4 13.96 -13.00 -1.50
N THR A 5 12.95 -13.77 -1.11
CA THR A 5 12.35 -13.65 0.23
C THR A 5 13.31 -14.16 1.29
N VAL A 6 13.05 -13.84 2.55
CA VAL A 6 13.85 -14.33 3.69
C VAL A 6 13.86 -15.87 3.74
N PRO A 7 15.01 -16.51 4.03
CA PRO A 7 15.14 -17.98 4.00
C PRO A 7 14.14 -18.73 4.88
N THR A 8 13.75 -18.15 6.02
CA THR A 8 12.77 -18.75 6.95
C THR A 8 11.39 -18.97 6.34
N VAL A 9 11.00 -18.17 5.34
CA VAL A 9 9.77 -18.41 4.55
C VAL A 9 9.86 -19.74 3.81
N ILE A 10 10.97 -19.96 3.10
CA ILE A 10 11.18 -21.18 2.33
C ILE A 10 11.25 -22.39 3.25
N GLN A 11 11.93 -22.23 4.39
CA GLN A 11 12.03 -23.31 5.40
C GLN A 11 10.66 -23.69 5.95
N ALA A 12 9.85 -22.73 6.41
CA ALA A 12 8.52 -22.99 6.95
C ALA A 12 7.58 -23.67 5.93
N MET A 13 7.69 -23.28 4.65
CA MET A 13 6.92 -23.93 3.58
C MET A 13 7.39 -25.37 3.31
N LYS A 14 8.71 -25.63 3.29
CA LYS A 14 9.27 -26.97 3.10
C LYS A 14 8.84 -27.91 4.21
N GLU A 15 8.97 -27.51 5.47
CA GLU A 15 8.51 -28.28 6.64
C GLU A 15 7.04 -28.63 6.55
N ARG A 16 6.18 -27.68 6.07
CA ARG A 16 4.76 -27.97 5.87
C ARG A 16 4.53 -28.99 4.75
N LEU A 17 5.32 -28.98 3.69
CA LEU A 17 5.22 -29.91 2.57
C LEU A 17 5.64 -31.36 2.94
N GLU A 18 6.46 -31.55 3.99
CA GLU A 18 6.81 -32.89 4.49
C GLU A 18 5.59 -33.65 5.04
N HIS A 19 4.52 -32.94 5.41
CA HIS A 19 3.22 -33.52 5.72
C HIS A 19 2.23 -33.35 4.54
N PRO A 20 2.20 -34.28 3.57
CA PRO A 20 1.51 -34.08 2.29
C PRO A 20 -0.01 -34.31 2.38
N VAL A 21 -0.66 -33.86 3.47
CA VAL A 21 -2.10 -33.88 3.67
C VAL A 21 -2.62 -32.45 3.74
N PHE A 22 -3.38 -32.02 2.74
CA PHE A 22 -3.88 -30.66 2.57
C PHE A 22 -5.40 -30.58 2.82
N GLY A 23 -5.84 -31.18 3.92
CA GLY A 23 -7.23 -31.10 4.35
C GLY A 23 -7.62 -29.75 4.95
N TYR A 24 -8.87 -29.64 5.36
CA TYR A 24 -9.33 -28.48 6.12
C TYR A 24 -8.56 -28.36 7.45
N PHE A 25 -8.28 -27.13 7.85
CA PHE A 25 -7.51 -26.86 9.06
C PHE A 25 -8.03 -25.62 9.80
N MET A 26 -7.69 -25.51 11.05
CA MET A 26 -7.86 -24.30 11.86
C MET A 26 -6.52 -23.60 11.99
N GLN A 27 -6.56 -22.26 12.04
CA GLN A 27 -5.35 -21.48 12.25
C GLN A 27 -4.79 -21.74 13.66
N PRO A 28 -3.50 -22.12 13.77
CA PRO A 28 -2.85 -22.35 15.05
C PRO A 28 -2.64 -21.03 15.79
N LYS A 29 -2.44 -21.07 17.10
CA LYS A 29 -2.16 -19.88 17.91
C LYS A 29 -0.89 -19.16 17.45
N GLU A 30 0.08 -19.90 16.93
CA GLU A 30 1.36 -19.40 16.42
C GLU A 30 1.18 -18.41 15.27
N TYR A 31 0.18 -18.61 14.42
CA TYR A 31 -0.16 -17.68 13.34
C TYR A 31 -0.56 -16.29 13.90
N TYR A 32 -1.47 -16.26 14.84
CA TYR A 32 -1.90 -15.01 15.47
C TYR A 32 -0.80 -14.39 16.31
N ASN A 33 -0.04 -15.19 17.04
CA ASN A 33 1.09 -14.73 17.83
C ASN A 33 2.19 -14.11 16.96
N ALA A 34 2.44 -14.64 15.77
CA ALA A 34 3.40 -14.07 14.81
C ALA A 34 2.96 -12.66 14.40
N ILE A 35 1.69 -12.47 14.03
CA ILE A 35 1.14 -11.16 13.67
C ILE A 35 1.19 -10.18 14.85
N ILE A 36 0.78 -10.62 16.05
CA ILE A 36 0.77 -9.78 17.25
C ILE A 36 2.17 -9.28 17.57
N ARG A 37 3.16 -10.19 17.60
CA ARG A 37 4.58 -9.82 17.84
C ARG A 37 5.10 -8.86 16.77
N TRP A 38 4.78 -9.11 15.48
CA TRP A 38 5.19 -8.25 14.38
C TRP A 38 4.69 -6.81 14.58
N HIS A 39 3.41 -6.63 14.84
CA HIS A 39 2.82 -5.31 15.08
C HIS A 39 3.33 -4.64 16.36
N GLN A 40 3.54 -5.41 17.43
CA GLN A 40 4.12 -4.89 18.66
C GLN A 40 5.54 -4.37 18.45
N PHE A 41 6.36 -5.12 17.71
CA PHE A 41 7.76 -4.75 17.49
C PHE A 41 7.92 -3.61 16.48
N HIS A 42 7.28 -3.71 15.30
CA HIS A 42 7.46 -2.71 14.24
C HIS A 42 6.62 -1.46 14.40
N HIS A 43 5.39 -1.62 14.89
CA HIS A 43 4.43 -0.52 14.93
C HIS A 43 4.05 -0.11 16.36
N GLN A 44 4.65 -0.73 17.38
CA GLN A 44 4.42 -0.45 18.80
C GLN A 44 2.94 -0.55 19.18
N VAL A 45 2.21 -1.46 18.53
CA VAL A 45 0.80 -1.70 18.79
C VAL A 45 0.65 -2.52 20.06
N GLU A 46 -0.09 -1.99 21.03
CA GLU A 46 -0.43 -2.68 22.28
C GLU A 46 -1.88 -3.16 22.28
N GLY A 47 -2.18 -4.19 23.06
CA GLY A 47 -3.53 -4.71 23.25
C GLY A 47 -4.13 -5.45 22.04
N LEU A 48 -3.32 -5.73 21.00
CA LEU A 48 -3.74 -6.57 19.87
C LEU A 48 -3.89 -8.03 20.34
N THR A 49 -5.00 -8.65 20.00
CA THR A 49 -5.30 -10.05 20.33
C THR A 49 -5.80 -10.79 19.10
N ALA A 50 -5.77 -12.12 19.14
CA ALA A 50 -6.22 -12.97 18.03
C ALA A 50 -7.66 -12.65 17.54
N LYS A 51 -8.54 -12.19 18.44
CA LYS A 51 -9.93 -11.85 18.08
C LYS A 51 -10.02 -10.67 17.09
N HIS A 52 -9.03 -9.78 17.07
CA HIS A 52 -9.01 -8.60 16.19
C HIS A 52 -8.51 -8.93 14.78
N ILE A 53 -7.93 -10.12 14.59
CA ILE A 53 -7.25 -10.52 13.36
C ILE A 53 -8.13 -11.47 12.56
N GLY A 54 -8.35 -11.16 11.28
CA GLY A 54 -9.07 -12.04 10.37
C GLY A 54 -8.37 -12.13 9.01
N TYR A 55 -8.43 -13.32 8.41
CA TYR A 55 -7.77 -13.60 7.13
C TYR A 55 -8.60 -13.16 5.93
N HIS A 56 -7.92 -12.72 4.87
CA HIS A 56 -8.46 -12.50 3.53
C HIS A 56 -7.51 -13.05 2.47
N ASN A 57 -8.05 -13.44 1.32
CA ASN A 57 -7.24 -13.94 0.21
C ASN A 57 -6.30 -12.87 -0.37
N SER A 58 -6.70 -11.60 -0.31
CA SER A 58 -5.88 -10.45 -0.70
C SER A 58 -6.36 -9.19 0.01
N VAL A 59 -5.53 -8.14 0.03
CA VAL A 59 -5.96 -6.84 0.55
C VAL A 59 -7.13 -6.28 -0.24
N LEU A 60 -7.10 -6.30 -1.57
CA LEU A 60 -8.23 -5.84 -2.40
C LEU A 60 -9.51 -6.66 -2.15
N GLY A 61 -9.40 -7.98 -1.98
CA GLY A 61 -10.54 -8.82 -1.60
C GLY A 61 -11.12 -8.44 -0.24
N GLY A 62 -10.25 -8.14 0.73
CA GLY A 62 -10.64 -7.60 2.04
C GLY A 62 -11.31 -6.25 1.93
N VAL A 63 -10.75 -5.33 1.15
CA VAL A 63 -11.33 -4.00 0.86
C VAL A 63 -12.75 -4.14 0.29
N VAL A 64 -12.96 -5.03 -0.70
CA VAL A 64 -14.30 -5.29 -1.26
C VAL A 64 -15.23 -5.87 -0.19
N SER A 65 -14.78 -6.79 0.65
CA SER A 65 -15.58 -7.34 1.75
C SER A 65 -15.99 -6.25 2.73
N ALA A 66 -15.08 -5.33 3.08
CA ALA A 66 -15.37 -4.19 3.94
C ALA A 66 -16.33 -3.21 3.26
N LEU A 67 -16.05 -2.77 2.03
CA LEU A 67 -16.93 -1.87 1.26
C LEU A 67 -18.37 -2.40 1.22
N THR A 68 -18.54 -3.65 0.79
CA THR A 68 -19.88 -4.25 0.64
C THR A 68 -20.55 -4.63 1.97
N SER A 69 -19.85 -4.48 3.11
CA SER A 69 -20.43 -4.62 4.45
C SER A 69 -21.04 -3.31 4.96
N PHE A 70 -20.58 -2.16 4.46
CA PHE A 70 -20.95 -0.84 4.97
C PHE A 70 -21.50 0.11 3.90
N ALA A 71 -21.38 -0.25 2.62
CA ALA A 71 -21.89 0.54 1.51
C ALA A 71 -22.63 -0.36 0.50
N SER A 72 -23.51 0.26 -0.30
CA SER A 72 -24.30 -0.38 -1.36
C SER A 72 -23.88 0.15 -2.73
N PRO A 73 -24.07 -0.60 -3.82
CA PRO A 73 -23.90 -0.06 -5.16
C PRO A 73 -24.66 1.26 -5.34
N GLY A 74 -24.00 2.27 -5.91
CA GLY A 74 -24.50 3.64 -6.02
C GLY A 74 -24.03 4.59 -4.91
N ASP A 75 -23.54 4.08 -3.79
CA ASP A 75 -22.93 4.92 -2.75
C ASP A 75 -21.61 5.53 -3.23
N SER A 76 -21.30 6.72 -2.70
CA SER A 76 -20.09 7.46 -3.00
C SER A 76 -18.99 7.12 -2.00
N ILE A 77 -17.82 6.73 -2.51
CA ILE A 77 -16.65 6.36 -1.72
C ILE A 77 -15.54 7.37 -1.98
N LEU A 78 -14.97 7.93 -0.92
CA LEU A 78 -13.85 8.87 -1.01
C LEU A 78 -12.53 8.13 -1.10
N VAL A 79 -11.66 8.61 -2.01
CA VAL A 79 -10.26 8.17 -2.19
C VAL A 79 -9.40 9.40 -2.44
N HIS A 80 -8.20 9.46 -1.87
CA HIS A 80 -7.24 10.52 -2.19
C HIS A 80 -6.55 10.24 -3.53
N SER A 81 -6.41 11.25 -4.39
CA SER A 81 -5.71 11.11 -5.67
C SER A 81 -4.43 11.96 -5.74
N PRO A 82 -3.35 11.51 -6.43
CA PRO A 82 -3.27 10.24 -7.13
C PRO A 82 -3.54 9.06 -6.21
N THR A 83 -3.97 7.91 -6.73
CA THR A 83 -4.35 6.75 -5.91
C THR A 83 -3.95 5.44 -6.56
N TYR A 84 -3.93 4.37 -5.81
CA TYR A 84 -3.72 3.03 -6.36
C TYR A 84 -4.89 2.63 -7.28
N GLY A 85 -4.57 2.30 -8.54
CA GLY A 85 -5.57 1.96 -9.56
C GLY A 85 -6.49 0.79 -9.17
N GLY A 86 -5.99 -0.14 -8.35
CA GLY A 86 -6.81 -1.24 -7.82
C GLY A 86 -8.01 -0.77 -6.98
N PHE A 87 -7.92 0.36 -6.27
CA PHE A 87 -9.06 0.90 -5.53
C PHE A 87 -10.15 1.39 -6.47
N THR A 88 -9.78 2.18 -7.48
CA THR A 88 -10.77 2.68 -8.45
C THR A 88 -11.36 1.57 -9.31
N GLU A 89 -10.59 0.54 -9.61
CA GLU A 89 -11.06 -0.65 -10.32
C GLU A 89 -12.10 -1.42 -9.50
N VAL A 90 -11.80 -1.75 -8.23
CA VAL A 90 -12.76 -2.49 -7.39
C VAL A 90 -14.01 -1.67 -7.08
N LEU A 91 -13.88 -0.36 -6.90
CA LEU A 91 -15.03 0.54 -6.73
C LEU A 91 -15.93 0.51 -7.97
N LYS A 92 -15.36 0.71 -9.15
CA LYS A 92 -16.09 0.67 -10.42
C LYS A 92 -16.77 -0.68 -10.66
N ASN A 93 -16.02 -1.78 -10.47
CA ASN A 93 -16.51 -3.14 -10.73
C ASN A 93 -17.62 -3.57 -9.77
N ASN A 94 -17.71 -2.95 -8.58
CA ASN A 94 -18.76 -3.21 -7.61
C ASN A 94 -19.87 -2.12 -7.59
N GLY A 95 -19.88 -1.23 -8.58
CA GLY A 95 -20.94 -0.26 -8.79
C GLY A 95 -20.93 0.94 -7.83
N PHE A 96 -19.81 1.25 -7.19
CA PHE A 96 -19.66 2.41 -6.33
C PHE A 96 -19.29 3.67 -7.12
N ASN A 97 -19.75 4.83 -6.67
CA ASN A 97 -19.32 6.13 -7.19
C ASN A 97 -17.99 6.53 -6.56
N ILE A 98 -17.02 6.89 -7.41
CA ILE A 98 -15.69 7.29 -6.95
C ILE A 98 -15.65 8.80 -6.74
N VAL A 99 -15.32 9.24 -5.54
CA VAL A 99 -15.09 10.64 -5.20
C VAL A 99 -13.60 10.84 -4.89
N LEU A 100 -12.90 11.50 -5.81
CA LEU A 100 -11.48 11.79 -5.66
C LEU A 100 -11.29 13.09 -4.86
N SER A 101 -10.49 13.03 -3.79
CA SER A 101 -9.97 14.20 -3.08
C SER A 101 -8.49 14.38 -3.45
N PRO A 102 -8.14 15.35 -4.31
CA PRO A 102 -6.77 15.53 -4.77
C PRO A 102 -5.84 15.90 -3.63
N LEU A 103 -4.68 15.24 -3.59
CA LEU A 103 -3.56 15.71 -2.80
C LEU A 103 -2.97 16.96 -3.45
N VAL A 104 -2.48 17.88 -2.64
CA VAL A 104 -1.80 19.10 -3.08
C VAL A 104 -0.30 19.00 -2.81
N LYS A 105 0.53 19.60 -3.65
CA LYS A 105 1.96 19.70 -3.37
C LYS A 105 2.23 20.98 -2.58
N ASP A 106 3.01 20.88 -1.50
CA ASP A 106 3.52 22.05 -0.80
C ASP A 106 4.69 22.73 -1.58
N GLU A 107 5.30 23.76 -0.99
CA GLU A 107 6.40 24.51 -1.61
C GLU A 107 7.64 23.65 -1.86
N GLU A 108 7.80 22.54 -1.14
CA GLU A 108 8.89 21.58 -1.30
C GLU A 108 8.51 20.45 -2.30
N GLY A 109 7.30 20.48 -2.85
CA GLY A 109 6.77 19.50 -3.78
C GLY A 109 6.25 18.23 -3.08
N VAL A 110 6.14 18.23 -1.75
CA VAL A 110 5.64 17.09 -0.97
C VAL A 110 4.11 17.03 -1.03
N TYR A 111 3.56 15.87 -1.30
CA TYR A 111 2.11 15.68 -1.33
C TYR A 111 1.49 15.80 0.06
N ARG A 112 0.46 16.63 0.18
CA ARG A 112 -0.32 16.89 1.39
C ARG A 112 -1.80 16.65 1.17
N ILE A 113 -2.52 16.33 2.24
CA ILE A 113 -3.99 16.19 2.18
C ILE A 113 -4.61 17.60 2.18
N ASP A 114 -5.49 17.86 1.21
CA ASP A 114 -6.36 19.03 1.24
C ASP A 114 -7.58 18.72 2.13
N TYR A 115 -7.45 19.02 3.41
CA TYR A 115 -8.50 18.76 4.41
C TYR A 115 -9.80 19.50 4.11
N LYS A 116 -9.71 20.68 3.47
CA LYS A 116 -10.90 21.48 3.11
C LYS A 116 -11.67 20.83 1.96
N ASP A 117 -10.96 20.41 0.92
CA ASP A 117 -11.55 19.67 -0.21
C ASP A 117 -12.14 18.35 0.25
N MET A 118 -11.38 17.59 1.07
CA MET A 118 -11.83 16.34 1.66
C MET A 118 -13.15 16.49 2.42
N GLU A 119 -13.21 17.43 3.37
CA GLU A 119 -14.42 17.67 4.18
C GLU A 119 -15.59 18.16 3.34
N ALA A 120 -15.35 19.07 2.40
CA ALA A 120 -16.38 19.56 1.49
C ALA A 120 -17.00 18.44 0.65
N LYS A 121 -16.17 17.49 0.17
CA LYS A 121 -16.63 16.33 -0.60
C LYS A 121 -17.38 15.33 0.25
N ILE A 122 -16.92 15.04 1.47
CA ILE A 122 -17.65 14.18 2.42
C ILE A 122 -19.07 14.71 2.61
N ARG A 123 -19.24 16.00 2.87
CA ARG A 123 -20.55 16.63 3.04
C ARG A 123 -21.38 16.62 1.76
N LYS A 124 -20.79 17.04 0.64
CA LYS A 124 -21.49 17.17 -0.66
C LYS A 124 -22.04 15.85 -1.15
N TYR A 125 -21.24 14.78 -1.06
CA TYR A 125 -21.59 13.47 -1.58
C TYR A 125 -22.13 12.51 -0.50
N ARG A 126 -22.33 13.01 0.76
CA ARG A 126 -22.83 12.22 1.90
C ARG A 126 -22.02 10.93 2.09
N ILE A 127 -20.70 11.07 2.07
CA ILE A 127 -19.80 9.93 2.17
C ILE A 127 -19.79 9.38 3.59
N HIS A 128 -19.99 8.07 3.74
CA HIS A 128 -19.96 7.36 5.01
C HIS A 128 -18.93 6.21 5.03
N VAL A 129 -18.23 5.97 3.89
CA VAL A 129 -17.11 5.05 3.79
C VAL A 129 -16.00 5.69 2.96
N SER A 130 -14.75 5.56 3.40
CA SER A 130 -13.56 6.04 2.69
C SER A 130 -12.51 4.95 2.62
N ILE A 131 -11.73 4.90 1.52
CA ILE A 131 -10.49 4.13 1.44
C ILE A 131 -9.33 5.08 1.70
N PHE A 132 -8.51 4.75 2.69
CA PHE A 132 -7.32 5.50 3.08
C PHE A 132 -6.08 4.62 2.90
N CYS A 133 -5.03 5.12 2.25
CA CYS A 133 -3.80 4.39 1.98
C CYS A 133 -2.64 4.96 2.81
N SER A 134 -2.02 4.11 3.66
CA SER A 134 -0.97 4.53 4.59
C SER A 134 0.04 3.39 4.82
N PRO A 135 1.29 3.50 4.34
CA PRO A 135 1.88 4.51 3.44
C PRO A 135 1.19 4.62 2.09
N HIS A 136 1.23 5.81 1.51
CA HIS A 136 0.44 6.14 0.33
C HIS A 136 1.09 5.71 -0.98
N ASN A 137 0.38 4.93 -1.77
CA ASN A 137 0.76 4.53 -3.11
C ASN A 137 -0.14 5.28 -4.14
N PRO A 138 0.42 6.05 -5.09
CA PRO A 138 1.80 5.93 -5.61
C PRO A 138 2.81 6.93 -5.06
N THR A 139 2.45 7.89 -4.21
CA THR A 139 3.30 9.03 -3.86
C THR A 139 4.44 8.68 -2.90
N GLY A 140 4.35 7.55 -2.19
CA GLY A 140 5.31 7.15 -1.18
C GLY A 140 5.26 7.98 0.11
N ARG A 141 4.19 8.79 0.31
CA ARG A 141 4.00 9.53 1.57
C ARG A 141 3.78 8.58 2.73
N VAL A 142 4.37 8.91 3.87
CA VAL A 142 4.08 8.31 5.17
C VAL A 142 3.47 9.41 6.04
N TRP A 143 2.19 9.28 6.36
CA TRP A 143 1.47 10.30 7.11
C TRP A 143 1.99 10.37 8.54
N ASN A 144 2.31 11.57 9.01
CA ASN A 144 2.71 11.80 10.40
C ASN A 144 1.49 11.84 11.34
N CYS A 145 1.73 11.91 12.66
CA CYS A 145 0.68 11.86 13.67
C CYS A 145 -0.35 12.98 13.47
N GLU A 146 0.10 14.21 13.26
CA GLU A 146 -0.80 15.37 13.07
C GLU A 146 -1.66 15.23 11.81
N GLU A 147 -1.08 14.70 10.71
CA GLU A 147 -1.82 14.46 9.46
C GLU A 147 -2.90 13.41 9.68
N LEU A 148 -2.57 12.32 10.37
CA LEU A 148 -3.51 11.24 10.70
C LEU A 148 -4.60 11.72 11.66
N GLU A 149 -4.27 12.43 12.72
CA GLU A 149 -5.23 12.99 13.66
C GLU A 149 -6.23 13.90 12.96
N LYS A 150 -5.77 14.83 12.13
CA LYS A 150 -6.64 15.73 11.36
C LYS A 150 -7.57 15.01 10.40
N VAL A 151 -7.09 13.98 9.72
CA VAL A 151 -7.91 13.14 8.83
C VAL A 151 -8.97 12.39 9.64
N MET A 152 -8.57 11.78 10.76
CA MET A 152 -9.48 10.98 11.58
C MET A 152 -10.51 11.85 12.30
N ASP A 153 -10.17 13.08 12.71
CA ASP A 153 -11.12 14.06 13.26
C ASP A 153 -12.22 14.42 12.25
N ILE A 154 -11.86 14.60 10.96
CA ILE A 154 -12.85 14.83 9.91
C ILE A 154 -13.73 13.61 9.72
N TYR A 155 -13.17 12.42 9.67
CA TYR A 155 -13.95 11.18 9.57
C TYR A 155 -14.86 10.97 10.79
N GLN A 156 -14.39 11.27 12.00
CA GLN A 156 -15.21 11.23 13.21
C GLN A 156 -16.38 12.21 13.13
N LYS A 157 -16.11 13.46 12.78
CA LYS A 157 -17.12 14.54 12.68
C LYS A 157 -18.27 14.19 11.74
N HIS A 158 -18.01 13.41 10.70
CA HIS A 158 -18.97 13.06 9.66
C HIS A 158 -19.39 11.57 9.68
N ASP A 159 -19.04 10.84 10.74
CA ASP A 159 -19.34 9.42 10.95
C ASP A 159 -18.95 8.53 9.76
N VAL A 160 -17.73 8.72 9.25
CA VAL A 160 -17.18 7.95 8.12
C VAL A 160 -16.45 6.72 8.63
N THR A 161 -16.81 5.55 8.15
CA THR A 161 -16.03 4.29 8.34
C THR A 161 -14.79 4.34 7.45
N VAL A 162 -13.63 4.02 8.01
CA VAL A 162 -12.34 4.08 7.29
C VAL A 162 -11.86 2.67 6.96
N ILE A 163 -11.61 2.42 5.68
CA ILE A 163 -10.93 1.23 5.19
C ILE A 163 -9.48 1.63 4.93
N SER A 164 -8.58 1.26 5.84
CA SER A 164 -7.16 1.61 5.74
C SER A 164 -6.36 0.49 5.07
N ASP A 165 -5.78 0.78 3.91
CA ASP A 165 -4.80 -0.12 3.27
C ASP A 165 -3.40 0.22 3.79
N GLU A 166 -2.89 -0.65 4.65
CA GLU A 166 -1.58 -0.51 5.28
C GLU A 166 -0.57 -1.57 4.81
N ILE A 167 -0.76 -2.09 3.59
CA ILE A 167 0.09 -3.14 2.99
C ILE A 167 1.57 -2.73 2.85
N TRP A 168 1.85 -1.42 2.91
CA TRP A 168 3.19 -0.85 2.81
C TRP A 168 3.80 -0.46 4.16
N SER A 169 3.14 -0.75 5.27
CA SER A 169 3.49 -0.29 6.62
C SER A 169 4.93 -0.58 7.05
N ASP A 170 5.48 -1.72 6.62
CA ASP A 170 6.85 -2.12 6.96
C ASP A 170 7.92 -1.45 6.08
N LEU A 171 7.53 -0.96 4.90
CA LEU A 171 8.45 -0.44 3.89
C LEU A 171 8.53 1.09 3.96
N VAL A 172 9.04 1.58 5.08
CA VAL A 172 9.35 3.00 5.32
C VAL A 172 10.86 3.23 5.28
N MET A 173 11.27 4.42 4.87
CA MET A 173 12.69 4.77 4.74
C MET A 173 13.34 4.91 6.13
N PRO A 174 14.68 4.73 6.26
CA PRO A 174 15.40 4.94 7.51
C PRO A 174 15.09 6.32 8.11
N GLY A 175 14.78 6.35 9.41
CA GLY A 175 14.40 7.57 10.12
C GLY A 175 12.91 7.94 10.01
N VAL A 176 12.15 7.29 9.13
CA VAL A 176 10.69 7.47 9.02
C VAL A 176 9.99 6.38 9.83
N LYS A 177 8.90 6.73 10.50
CA LYS A 177 8.09 5.80 11.28
C LYS A 177 6.67 5.74 10.73
N HIS A 178 6.21 4.54 10.40
CA HIS A 178 4.80 4.32 10.13
C HIS A 178 3.99 4.33 11.44
N ILE A 179 2.86 5.02 11.41
CA ILE A 179 1.89 5.05 12.50
C ILE A 179 0.61 4.39 11.97
N PRO A 180 0.17 3.25 12.53
CA PRO A 180 -1.09 2.66 12.12
C PRO A 180 -2.25 3.65 12.31
N THR A 181 -3.09 3.80 11.31
CA THR A 181 -4.24 4.73 11.33
C THR A 181 -5.11 4.54 12.58
N GLN A 182 -5.21 3.31 13.07
CA GLN A 182 -5.97 2.92 14.27
C GLN A 182 -5.35 3.40 15.60
N SER A 183 -4.09 3.86 15.58
CA SER A 183 -3.32 4.16 16.79
C SER A 183 -3.45 5.61 17.26
N VAL A 184 -4.00 6.51 16.44
CA VAL A 184 -3.99 7.94 16.72
C VAL A 184 -5.06 8.39 17.71
N SER A 185 -6.16 7.64 17.86
CA SER A 185 -7.18 7.92 18.88
C SER A 185 -8.05 6.69 19.15
N GLU A 186 -8.79 6.69 20.23
CA GLU A 186 -9.76 5.62 20.53
C GLU A 186 -10.90 5.58 19.51
N ASP A 187 -11.32 6.74 18.99
CA ASP A 187 -12.28 6.80 17.91
C ASP A 187 -11.71 6.21 16.61
N ALA A 188 -10.50 6.57 16.22
CA ALA A 188 -9.81 6.01 15.06
C ALA A 188 -9.71 4.48 15.16
N LYS A 189 -9.39 3.96 16.34
CA LYS A 189 -9.33 2.52 16.62
C LYS A 189 -10.66 1.82 16.37
N ASN A 190 -11.78 2.45 16.71
CA ASN A 190 -13.10 1.85 16.63
C ASN A 190 -13.80 2.06 15.28
N ARG A 191 -13.39 3.04 14.45
CA ARG A 191 -13.98 3.28 13.12
C ARG A 191 -13.18 2.74 11.95
N THR A 192 -11.98 2.18 12.18
CA THR A 192 -11.06 1.76 11.11
C THR A 192 -11.05 0.25 10.94
N ILE A 193 -11.08 -0.17 9.68
CA ILE A 193 -10.85 -1.52 9.19
C ILE A 193 -9.49 -1.49 8.49
N ALA A 194 -8.43 -1.96 9.14
CA ALA A 194 -7.08 -1.89 8.58
C ALA A 194 -6.67 -3.23 7.96
N PHE A 195 -6.05 -3.18 6.77
CA PHE A 195 -5.58 -4.34 6.02
C PHE A 195 -4.06 -4.35 5.89
N TYR A 196 -3.48 -5.52 6.13
CA TYR A 196 -2.05 -5.78 6.08
C TYR A 196 -1.75 -7.07 5.31
N ALA A 197 -0.53 -7.19 4.81
CA ALA A 197 -0.04 -8.43 4.21
C ALA A 197 1.49 -8.47 4.17
N PRO A 198 2.12 -9.64 4.30
CA PRO A 198 3.57 -9.80 4.14
C PRO A 198 4.01 -9.69 2.66
N SER A 199 3.07 -9.58 1.74
CA SER A 199 3.30 -9.70 0.29
C SER A 199 4.23 -8.64 -0.30
N LYS A 200 4.18 -7.39 0.19
CA LYS A 200 5.07 -6.32 -0.26
C LYS A 200 6.40 -6.36 0.45
N THR A 201 6.39 -6.59 1.75
CA THR A 201 7.58 -6.67 2.60
C THR A 201 8.50 -7.80 2.17
N PHE A 202 7.95 -9.01 2.01
CA PHE A 202 8.73 -10.23 1.78
C PHE A 202 8.63 -10.82 0.36
N ASN A 203 8.12 -10.04 -0.61
CA ASN A 203 7.97 -10.49 -2.00
C ASN A 203 7.08 -11.75 -2.14
N LEU A 204 5.96 -11.80 -1.42
CA LEU A 204 5.05 -12.96 -1.36
C LEU A 204 3.72 -12.74 -2.08
N ALA A 205 3.63 -11.78 -3.00
CA ALA A 205 2.37 -11.45 -3.68
C ALA A 205 1.74 -12.64 -4.42
N GLY A 206 2.57 -13.55 -4.93
CA GLY A 206 2.10 -14.78 -5.60
C GLY A 206 1.49 -15.83 -4.66
N LEU A 207 1.68 -15.71 -3.34
CA LEU A 207 1.09 -16.61 -2.34
C LEU A 207 -0.30 -16.17 -1.86
N VAL A 208 -0.78 -15.03 -2.31
CA VAL A 208 -2.13 -14.50 -2.06
C VAL A 208 -2.58 -14.68 -0.60
N ALA A 209 -2.20 -13.75 0.26
CA ALA A 209 -2.59 -13.74 1.68
C ALA A 209 -2.63 -12.30 2.19
N ALA A 210 -3.61 -12.02 3.02
CA ALA A 210 -3.76 -10.77 3.73
C ALA A 210 -4.49 -11.00 5.05
N TYR A 211 -4.44 -10.03 5.93
CA TYR A 211 -5.25 -10.04 7.13
C TYR A 211 -5.74 -8.63 7.46
N HIS A 212 -6.87 -8.58 8.17
CA HIS A 212 -7.32 -7.34 8.77
C HIS A 212 -6.99 -7.29 10.26
N ILE A 213 -6.89 -6.08 10.78
CA ILE A 213 -6.97 -5.78 12.20
C ILE A 213 -8.20 -4.88 12.39
N ILE A 214 -9.17 -5.34 13.16
CA ILE A 214 -10.41 -4.60 13.46
C ILE A 214 -10.71 -4.73 14.95
N TYR A 215 -10.67 -3.61 15.68
CA TYR A 215 -10.93 -3.59 17.13
C TYR A 215 -12.41 -3.58 17.45
N SER A 216 -13.23 -2.83 16.69
CA SER A 216 -14.67 -2.77 16.86
C SER A 216 -15.33 -4.13 16.58
N ASP A 217 -16.05 -4.68 17.56
CA ASP A 217 -16.78 -5.95 17.43
C ASP A 217 -17.81 -5.83 16.28
N LEU A 218 -18.54 -4.71 16.21
CA LEU A 218 -19.54 -4.48 15.16
C LEU A 218 -18.93 -4.50 13.74
N LEU A 219 -17.83 -3.77 13.54
CA LEU A 219 -17.18 -3.72 12.21
C LEU A 219 -16.63 -5.10 11.85
N ARG A 220 -15.98 -5.75 12.79
CA ARG A 220 -15.37 -7.08 12.60
C ARG A 220 -16.40 -8.14 12.23
N ASP A 221 -17.50 -8.21 12.97
CA ASP A 221 -18.55 -9.21 12.75
C ASP A 221 -19.20 -9.04 11.38
N ARG A 222 -19.45 -7.80 10.93
CA ARG A 222 -19.96 -7.50 9.59
C ARG A 222 -19.00 -7.93 8.49
N VAL A 223 -17.71 -7.57 8.62
CA VAL A 223 -16.68 -7.94 7.62
C VAL A 223 -16.50 -9.46 7.55
N ASN A 224 -16.46 -10.13 8.70
CA ASN A 224 -16.34 -11.59 8.77
C ASN A 224 -17.56 -12.29 8.16
N ALA A 225 -18.76 -11.84 8.47
CA ALA A 225 -19.99 -12.38 7.90
C ALA A 225 -20.04 -12.22 6.37
N LYS A 226 -19.55 -11.09 5.84
CA LYS A 226 -19.46 -10.87 4.38
C LYS A 226 -18.39 -11.75 3.75
N GLY A 227 -17.22 -11.83 4.35
CA GLY A 227 -16.13 -12.69 3.89
C GLY A 227 -16.55 -14.16 3.84
N SER A 228 -17.28 -14.64 4.85
CA SER A 228 -17.80 -16.01 4.89
C SER A 228 -18.81 -16.30 3.77
N LYS A 229 -19.62 -15.32 3.37
CA LYS A 229 -20.57 -15.50 2.25
C LYS A 229 -19.88 -15.64 0.89
N SER A 230 -18.73 -15.02 0.71
CA SER A 230 -17.95 -15.05 -0.53
C SER A 230 -16.78 -16.04 -0.50
N HIS A 231 -16.52 -16.65 0.65
CA HIS A 231 -15.33 -17.49 0.92
C HIS A 231 -13.98 -16.78 0.69
N TYR A 232 -13.93 -15.44 0.70
CA TYR A 232 -12.67 -14.67 0.60
C TYR A 232 -11.79 -14.77 1.85
N ASN A 233 -12.31 -15.32 2.93
CA ASN A 233 -11.60 -15.53 4.19
C ASN A 233 -11.20 -17.01 4.42
N VAL A 234 -11.18 -17.83 3.39
CA VAL A 234 -10.68 -19.21 3.46
C VAL A 234 -9.18 -19.22 3.19
N MET A 235 -8.42 -19.58 4.24
CA MET A 235 -6.96 -19.49 4.24
C MET A 235 -6.31 -20.60 3.41
N ASN A 236 -5.26 -20.24 2.65
CA ASN A 236 -4.33 -21.18 2.04
C ASN A 236 -3.25 -21.56 3.06
N VAL A 237 -3.02 -22.87 3.24
CA VAL A 237 -2.10 -23.37 4.26
C VAL A 237 -0.64 -22.96 4.00
N LEU A 238 -0.18 -22.93 2.75
CA LEU A 238 1.19 -22.53 2.45
C LEU A 238 1.41 -21.03 2.67
N SER A 239 0.40 -20.22 2.37
CA SER A 239 0.43 -18.78 2.67
C SER A 239 0.51 -18.51 4.17
N MET A 240 -0.18 -19.31 4.99
CA MET A 240 -0.09 -19.23 6.44
C MET A 240 1.33 -19.52 6.94
N HIS A 241 1.93 -20.63 6.47
CA HIS A 241 3.29 -20.99 6.84
C HIS A 241 4.32 -19.97 6.33
N ALA A 242 4.12 -19.41 5.14
CA ALA A 242 4.96 -18.34 4.61
C ALA A 242 4.92 -17.08 5.50
N LEU A 243 3.74 -16.67 5.98
CA LEU A 243 3.62 -15.55 6.92
C LEU A 243 4.32 -15.85 8.25
N MET A 244 4.10 -17.04 8.82
CA MET A 244 4.77 -17.44 10.07
C MET A 244 6.29 -17.48 9.93
N GLY A 245 6.79 -17.92 8.78
CA GLY A 245 8.23 -17.90 8.47
C GLY A 245 8.78 -16.49 8.25
N ALA A 246 8.00 -15.59 7.64
CA ALA A 246 8.38 -14.20 7.42
C ALA A 246 8.48 -13.41 8.73
N TYR A 247 7.55 -13.65 9.67
CA TYR A 247 7.44 -12.90 10.92
C TYR A 247 8.25 -13.53 12.07
N GLN A 248 9.43 -14.10 11.73
CA GLN A 248 10.44 -14.57 12.67
C GLN A 248 11.50 -13.49 12.91
N PRO A 249 12.38 -13.63 13.92
CA PRO A 249 13.49 -12.70 14.16
C PRO A 249 14.35 -12.41 12.93
N GLU A 250 14.67 -13.42 12.13
CA GLU A 250 15.43 -13.27 10.88
C GLU A 250 14.68 -12.39 9.84
N GLY A 251 13.36 -12.38 9.90
CA GLY A 251 12.54 -11.49 9.08
C GLY A 251 12.70 -10.02 9.44
N TYR A 252 12.93 -9.72 10.74
CA TYR A 252 13.21 -8.35 11.19
C TYR A 252 14.56 -7.86 10.64
N GLU A 253 15.60 -8.69 10.76
CA GLU A 253 16.94 -8.36 10.27
C GLU A 253 16.94 -8.18 8.75
N TRP A 254 16.32 -9.10 8.03
CA TRP A 254 16.19 -9.06 6.58
C TRP A 254 15.45 -7.78 6.10
N LEU A 255 14.40 -7.40 6.82
CA LEU A 255 13.64 -6.16 6.49
C LEU A 255 14.51 -4.92 6.67
N GLU A 256 15.30 -4.85 7.74
CA GLU A 256 16.19 -3.72 7.97
C GLU A 256 17.27 -3.60 6.88
N GLU A 257 17.86 -4.70 6.44
CA GLU A 257 18.78 -4.72 5.31
C GLU A 257 18.09 -4.27 4.01
N LEU A 258 16.88 -4.79 3.75
CA LEU A 258 16.10 -4.39 2.58
C LEU A 258 15.81 -2.88 2.58
N ARG A 259 15.41 -2.30 3.72
CA ARG A 259 15.13 -0.86 3.84
C ARG A 259 16.35 0.00 3.50
N GLN A 260 17.55 -0.41 3.91
CA GLN A 260 18.80 0.27 3.55
C GLN A 260 19.05 0.23 2.04
N VAL A 261 18.87 -0.94 1.41
CA VAL A 261 19.03 -1.11 -0.05
C VAL A 261 18.00 -0.26 -0.81
N LEU A 262 16.74 -0.28 -0.36
CA LEU A 262 15.69 0.52 -0.98
C LEU A 262 15.96 2.03 -0.84
N TYR A 263 16.43 2.47 0.32
CA TYR A 263 16.82 3.86 0.55
C TYR A 263 17.96 4.31 -0.37
N GLN A 264 18.99 3.49 -0.51
CA GLN A 264 20.09 3.74 -1.44
C GLN A 264 19.59 3.86 -2.88
N ASN A 265 18.78 2.92 -3.34
CA ASN A 265 18.22 2.92 -4.68
C ASN A 265 17.33 4.14 -4.92
N MET A 266 16.47 4.46 -3.95
CA MET A 266 15.54 5.60 -4.02
C MET A 266 16.28 6.92 -4.13
N THR A 267 17.25 7.14 -3.24
CA THR A 267 18.07 8.36 -3.22
C THR A 267 18.83 8.50 -4.53
N TYR A 268 19.49 7.44 -5.00
CA TYR A 268 20.23 7.45 -6.26
C TYR A 268 19.33 7.84 -7.44
N VAL A 269 18.15 7.21 -7.58
CA VAL A 269 17.24 7.51 -8.71
C VAL A 269 16.71 8.94 -8.63
N CYS A 270 16.31 9.41 -7.45
CA CYS A 270 15.79 10.76 -7.28
C CYS A 270 16.87 11.82 -7.62
N ASP A 271 18.08 11.63 -7.14
CA ASP A 271 19.20 12.54 -7.43
C ASP A 271 19.61 12.46 -8.90
N TYR A 272 19.61 11.27 -9.50
CA TYR A 272 19.89 11.09 -10.91
C TYR A 272 18.87 11.85 -11.78
N ILE A 273 17.58 11.74 -11.49
CA ILE A 273 16.52 12.46 -12.19
C ILE A 273 16.72 13.97 -12.06
N ARG A 274 16.90 14.49 -10.86
CA ARG A 274 17.10 15.93 -10.61
C ARG A 274 18.31 16.51 -11.34
N ASN A 275 19.37 15.74 -11.45
CA ASN A 275 20.63 16.20 -12.05
C ASN A 275 20.68 16.04 -13.58
N HIS A 276 19.82 15.21 -14.17
CA HIS A 276 19.97 14.82 -15.57
C HIS A 276 18.72 14.91 -16.43
N PHE A 277 17.50 15.01 -15.84
CA PHE A 277 16.27 15.01 -16.63
C PHE A 277 15.55 16.36 -16.48
N GLU A 278 15.87 17.28 -17.38
CA GLU A 278 15.25 18.62 -17.38
C GLU A 278 13.74 18.54 -17.63
N GLY A 279 12.93 19.25 -16.83
CA GLY A 279 11.47 19.23 -16.92
C GLY A 279 10.83 17.97 -16.32
N VAL A 280 11.60 17.14 -15.60
CA VAL A 280 11.08 15.99 -14.85
C VAL A 280 11.20 16.26 -13.36
N SER A 281 10.09 16.13 -12.64
CA SER A 281 10.10 16.38 -11.20
C SER A 281 9.84 15.10 -10.39
N VAL A 282 10.53 14.98 -9.27
CA VAL A 282 10.43 13.85 -8.35
C VAL A 282 10.58 14.33 -6.92
N THR A 283 9.72 13.78 -6.05
CA THR A 283 9.80 13.98 -4.60
C THR A 283 10.45 12.77 -3.94
N ASN A 284 11.26 13.00 -2.92
CA ASN A 284 11.74 11.88 -2.10
C ASN A 284 10.57 11.17 -1.45
N THR A 285 10.51 9.86 -1.65
CA THR A 285 9.50 9.03 -1.02
C THR A 285 9.93 8.68 0.40
N GLU A 286 8.98 8.68 1.31
CA GLU A 286 9.20 8.32 2.72
C GLU A 286 8.92 6.85 2.99
N GLY A 287 8.18 6.21 2.09
CA GLY A 287 7.83 4.79 2.16
C GLY A 287 7.55 4.18 0.79
N THR A 288 7.28 2.89 0.77
CA THR A 288 7.16 2.06 -0.43
C THR A 288 8.50 1.80 -1.13
N TYR A 289 8.48 1.14 -2.28
CA TYR A 289 9.64 1.03 -3.18
C TYR A 289 9.31 1.51 -4.59
N VAL A 290 8.38 2.45 -4.69
CA VAL A 290 7.99 3.06 -5.97
C VAL A 290 8.18 4.56 -5.94
N ILE A 291 8.60 5.13 -7.06
CA ILE A 291 8.73 6.58 -7.26
C ILE A 291 7.67 7.01 -8.25
N PHE A 292 6.92 8.06 -7.90
CA PHE A 292 5.92 8.67 -8.77
C PHE A 292 6.51 9.94 -9.38
N ILE A 293 6.85 9.87 -10.68
CA ILE A 293 7.66 10.84 -11.41
C ILE A 293 6.73 11.68 -12.28
N ASP A 294 6.75 12.98 -12.13
CA ASP A 294 5.98 13.92 -12.93
C ASP A 294 6.80 14.37 -14.13
N CYS A 295 6.31 14.05 -15.32
CA CYS A 295 6.96 14.37 -16.60
C CYS A 295 6.26 15.53 -17.33
N LYS A 296 5.34 16.27 -16.68
CA LYS A 296 4.48 17.27 -17.34
C LYS A 296 5.29 18.29 -18.14
N GLU A 297 6.22 18.97 -17.49
CA GLU A 297 7.02 20.01 -18.11
C GLU A 297 7.90 19.46 -19.24
N TYR A 298 8.49 18.26 -19.04
CA TYR A 298 9.25 17.58 -20.08
C TYR A 298 8.40 17.28 -21.33
N LEU A 299 7.19 16.76 -21.14
CA LEU A 299 6.27 16.46 -22.24
C LEU A 299 5.87 17.72 -22.99
N GLU A 300 5.51 18.79 -22.29
CA GLU A 300 5.12 20.08 -22.87
C GLU A 300 6.29 20.73 -23.65
N LYS A 301 7.47 20.76 -23.04
CA LYS A 301 8.67 21.35 -23.66
C LYS A 301 9.08 20.65 -24.95
N ASN A 302 8.97 19.32 -25.00
CA ASN A 302 9.40 18.53 -26.15
C ASN A 302 8.26 18.23 -27.14
N GLY A 303 7.01 18.66 -26.85
CA GLY A 303 5.85 18.44 -27.71
C GLY A 303 5.51 16.96 -27.91
N ILE A 304 5.82 16.11 -26.92
CA ILE A 304 5.55 14.68 -26.98
C ILE A 304 4.43 14.26 -26.04
N THR A 305 3.80 13.13 -26.34
CA THR A 305 2.75 12.56 -25.51
C THR A 305 3.32 11.60 -24.45
N ILE A 306 2.53 11.32 -23.43
CA ILE A 306 2.88 10.28 -22.44
C ILE A 306 3.00 8.89 -23.10
N ASP A 307 2.23 8.60 -24.16
CA ASP A 307 2.30 7.33 -24.90
C ASP A 307 3.64 7.21 -25.64
N GLU A 308 4.14 8.30 -26.19
CA GLU A 308 5.45 8.31 -26.82
C GLU A 308 6.57 8.12 -25.79
N LEU A 309 6.46 8.74 -24.62
CA LEU A 309 7.40 8.51 -23.51
C LEU A 309 7.39 7.04 -23.05
N GLN A 310 6.20 6.43 -22.90
CA GLN A 310 6.06 5.00 -22.61
C GLN A 310 6.77 4.13 -23.65
N LYS A 311 6.59 4.47 -24.94
CA LYS A 311 7.23 3.74 -26.03
C LYS A 311 8.76 3.86 -25.95
N ARG A 312 9.31 5.05 -25.75
CA ARG A 312 10.78 5.27 -25.63
C ARG A 312 11.37 4.41 -24.49
N GLY A 313 10.72 4.35 -23.32
CA GLY A 313 11.17 3.51 -22.23
C GLY A 313 11.16 2.02 -22.59
N SER A 314 10.06 1.57 -23.20
CA SER A 314 9.91 0.17 -23.64
C SER A 314 10.95 -0.24 -24.67
N ASP A 315 11.22 0.63 -25.66
CA ASP A 315 12.19 0.39 -26.75
C ASP A 315 13.63 0.16 -26.23
N VAL A 316 13.95 0.72 -25.06
CA VAL A 316 15.27 0.54 -24.41
C VAL A 316 15.27 -0.46 -23.26
N GLY A 317 14.16 -1.18 -23.08
CA GLY A 317 14.02 -2.22 -22.04
C GLY A 317 13.93 -1.67 -20.62
N VAL A 318 13.47 -0.43 -20.43
CA VAL A 318 13.15 0.15 -19.13
C VAL A 318 11.65 0.27 -19.01
N ALA A 319 11.06 -0.65 -18.23
CA ALA A 319 9.62 -0.70 -18.01
C ALA A 319 9.24 0.02 -16.72
N TRP A 320 8.22 0.84 -16.78
CA TRP A 320 7.53 1.46 -15.65
C TRP A 320 6.03 1.33 -15.81
N GLN A 321 5.27 1.71 -14.81
CA GLN A 321 3.82 1.75 -14.92
C GLN A 321 3.34 3.13 -15.35
N ASP A 322 2.32 3.11 -16.22
CA ASP A 322 1.63 4.31 -16.67
C ASP A 322 0.95 5.02 -15.49
N GLY A 323 1.26 6.31 -15.32
CA GLY A 323 0.71 7.11 -14.24
C GLY A 323 -0.81 7.35 -14.33
N ARG A 324 -1.37 7.22 -15.55
CA ARG A 324 -2.82 7.40 -15.77
C ARG A 324 -3.68 6.45 -14.96
N ILE A 325 -3.22 5.22 -14.73
CA ILE A 325 -3.94 4.25 -13.87
C ILE A 325 -3.94 4.65 -12.39
N PHE A 326 -3.09 5.60 -12.01
CA PHE A 326 -3.02 6.19 -10.67
C PHE A 326 -3.60 7.60 -10.61
N HIS A 327 -4.33 8.05 -11.65
CA HIS A 327 -4.84 9.42 -11.81
C HIS A 327 -3.75 10.51 -11.90
N GLY A 328 -2.58 10.14 -12.44
CA GLY A 328 -1.50 11.07 -12.78
C GLY A 328 -1.26 11.08 -14.28
N PRO A 329 -1.95 11.94 -15.07
CA PRO A 329 -1.97 11.87 -16.54
C PRO A 329 -0.62 12.12 -17.20
N THR A 330 0.29 12.79 -16.52
CA THR A 330 1.66 13.11 -17.00
C THR A 330 2.73 12.33 -16.24
N HIS A 331 2.32 11.40 -15.38
CA HIS A 331 3.25 10.69 -14.48
C HIS A 331 3.61 9.31 -15.01
N ILE A 332 4.76 8.84 -14.54
CA ILE A 332 5.18 7.44 -14.62
C ILE A 332 5.48 6.94 -13.20
N ARG A 333 5.28 5.64 -12.93
CA ARG A 333 5.61 5.02 -11.64
C ARG A 333 6.70 3.99 -11.80
N LEU A 334 7.88 4.28 -11.29
CA LEU A 334 9.07 3.42 -11.35
C LEU A 334 9.20 2.59 -10.08
N ASN A 335 9.48 1.29 -10.22
CA ASN A 335 9.81 0.39 -9.12
C ASN A 335 11.33 0.32 -8.95
N VAL A 336 11.83 0.59 -7.76
CA VAL A 336 13.27 0.61 -7.45
C VAL A 336 13.74 -0.57 -6.58
N ALA A 337 12.87 -1.55 -6.31
CA ALA A 337 13.24 -2.76 -5.58
C ALA A 337 13.95 -3.78 -6.48
N LEU A 338 15.12 -3.40 -6.95
CA LEU A 338 16.02 -4.12 -7.87
C LEU A 338 17.46 -4.07 -7.35
N PRO A 339 18.35 -4.99 -7.77
CA PRO A 339 19.78 -4.84 -7.53
C PRO A 339 20.31 -3.49 -8.03
N PHE A 340 21.17 -2.84 -7.25
CA PHE A 340 21.64 -1.48 -7.50
C PHE A 340 22.25 -1.29 -8.92
N THR A 341 23.00 -2.29 -9.41
CA THR A 341 23.57 -2.27 -10.76
C THR A 341 22.51 -2.18 -11.87
N ARG A 342 21.32 -2.79 -11.64
CA ARG A 342 20.20 -2.69 -12.56
C ARG A 342 19.54 -1.31 -12.51
N ILE A 343 19.50 -0.69 -11.34
CA ILE A 343 19.03 0.69 -11.17
C ILE A 343 19.93 1.66 -11.93
N GLN A 344 21.26 1.52 -11.79
CA GLN A 344 22.23 2.34 -12.51
C GLN A 344 22.08 2.19 -14.03
N GLU A 345 22.00 0.94 -14.51
CA GLU A 345 21.80 0.64 -15.93
C GLU A 345 20.51 1.29 -16.48
N ALA A 346 19.40 1.19 -15.73
CA ALA A 346 18.13 1.80 -16.13
C ALA A 346 18.23 3.32 -16.21
N CYS A 347 18.86 3.98 -15.25
CA CYS A 347 19.09 5.42 -15.24
C CYS A 347 19.92 5.88 -16.44
N GLU A 348 21.02 5.18 -16.77
CA GLU A 348 21.86 5.49 -17.93
C GLU A 348 21.09 5.32 -19.25
N ARG A 349 20.27 4.26 -19.38
CA ARG A 349 19.45 4.06 -20.58
C ARG A 349 18.40 5.16 -20.71
N MET A 350 17.74 5.53 -19.60
CA MET A 350 16.76 6.63 -19.59
C MET A 350 17.41 7.95 -20.03
N LYS A 351 18.59 8.28 -19.51
CA LYS A 351 19.33 9.50 -19.88
C LYS A 351 19.70 9.52 -21.35
N LYS A 352 20.19 8.40 -21.86
CA LYS A 352 20.75 8.35 -23.22
C LYS A 352 19.69 8.32 -24.33
N TYR A 353 18.51 7.73 -24.04
CA TYR A 353 17.56 7.38 -25.08
C TYR A 353 16.11 7.82 -24.82
N VAL A 354 15.77 8.20 -23.61
CA VAL A 354 14.38 8.53 -23.25
C VAL A 354 14.21 10.02 -22.98
N PHE A 355 14.96 10.54 -22.02
CA PHE A 355 14.92 11.96 -21.62
C PHE A 355 16.08 12.71 -22.31
N ILE A 356 15.94 12.94 -23.63
CA ILE A 356 16.92 13.57 -24.50
C ILE A 356 16.42 14.94 -24.96
#